data_338d9346ee577d422ff3e3989e5ff997
#
_entry.id   338d9346ee577d422ff3e3989e5ff997
#
_cell.length_a   1.000
_cell.length_b   1.000
_cell.length_c   1.000
_cell.angle_alpha   90.00
_cell.angle_beta   90.00
_cell.angle_gamma   90.00
#
_symmetry.space_group_name_H-M   'P 1'
#
loop_
_entity.id
_entity.type
_entity.pdbx_description
1 polymer ?
#
loop_
_entity_poly.entity_id
_entity_poly.type
_entity_poly.pdbx_seq_one_letter_code
_entity_poly.pdbx_strand_id
1 'polypeptide(L)'
;MTNDGKEISGVNVENASYGASICAERVAITAAISQGYKTGDFKELHVMVDSDKIGMPCFACRQVISEFFDQETKIYVYSRNTMESFKVSELCPYPFKEDNL
;
A
#
# COMPACT_ATOMS: atom_id res chain seq x y z
N MET A 1 5.73 6.77 2.52
CA MET A 1 6.96 7.53 2.84
C MET A 1 8.16 6.61 2.86
N THR A 2 9.23 7.03 2.26
CA THR A 2 10.47 6.26 2.24
C THR A 2 11.31 6.52 3.49
N ASN A 3 12.30 5.64 3.74
CA ASN A 3 13.18 5.77 4.90
C ASN A 3 14.05 7.04 4.83
N ASP A 4 14.32 7.56 3.64
CA ASP A 4 15.07 8.80 3.47
C ASP A 4 14.20 10.05 3.56
N GLY A 5 12.92 9.91 3.93
CA GLY A 5 12.01 11.02 4.20
C GLY A 5 11.27 11.57 3.00
N LYS A 6 11.33 10.90 1.85
CA LYS A 6 10.61 11.34 0.66
C LYS A 6 9.18 10.84 0.67
N GLU A 7 8.23 11.72 0.34
CA GLU A 7 6.84 11.35 0.11
C GLU A 7 6.64 11.03 -1.36
N ILE A 8 6.00 9.87 -1.62
CA ILE A 8 5.62 9.47 -2.96
C ILE A 8 4.13 9.21 -2.95
N SER A 9 3.41 9.89 -3.83
CA SER A 9 1.96 9.89 -3.87
C SER A 9 1.42 9.07 -5.03
N GLY A 10 0.20 8.56 -4.87
CA GLY A 10 -0.52 7.91 -5.94
C GLY A 10 -2.00 8.13 -5.77
N VAL A 11 -2.74 8.07 -6.87
CA VAL A 11 -4.19 8.14 -6.89
C VAL A 11 -4.72 6.96 -7.69
N ASN A 12 -5.98 6.59 -7.46
CA ASN A 12 -6.64 5.54 -8.24
C ASN A 12 -6.62 5.90 -9.73
N VAL A 13 -6.31 4.92 -10.56
CA VAL A 13 -6.39 5.04 -12.01
C VAL A 13 -7.49 4.11 -12.47
N GLU A 14 -8.63 4.68 -12.87
CA GLU A 14 -9.79 3.92 -13.30
C GLU A 14 -9.67 3.57 -14.79
N ASN A 15 -10.27 2.43 -15.16
CA ASN A 15 -10.23 1.95 -16.54
C ASN A 15 -11.56 1.27 -16.86
N ALA A 16 -12.05 1.45 -18.07
CA ALA A 16 -13.27 0.76 -18.53
C ALA A 16 -13.09 -0.76 -18.51
N SER A 17 -11.87 -1.24 -18.74
CA SER A 17 -11.50 -2.62 -18.46
C SER A 17 -11.13 -2.71 -16.98
N TYR A 18 -11.99 -3.23 -16.16
CA TYR A 18 -11.82 -3.23 -14.72
C TYR A 18 -10.52 -3.89 -14.25
N GLY A 19 -10.06 -4.92 -14.94
CA GLY A 19 -8.81 -5.58 -14.61
C GLY A 19 -7.57 -4.70 -14.81
N ALA A 20 -7.70 -3.62 -15.58
CA ALA A 20 -6.61 -2.67 -15.81
C ALA A 20 -6.63 -1.48 -14.85
N SER A 21 -7.65 -1.37 -13.99
CA SER A 21 -7.70 -0.33 -12.97
C SER A 21 -6.61 -0.56 -11.92
N ILE A 22 -6.05 0.52 -11.39
CA ILE A 22 -4.95 0.44 -10.43
C ILE A 22 -5.32 1.27 -9.21
N CYS A 23 -5.20 0.65 -8.02
CA CYS A 23 -5.43 1.35 -6.76
C CYS A 23 -4.31 2.33 -6.45
N ALA A 24 -4.63 3.40 -5.72
CA ALA A 24 -3.67 4.44 -5.35
C ALA A 24 -2.41 3.89 -4.69
N GLU A 25 -2.55 2.90 -3.82
CA GLU A 25 -1.43 2.29 -3.10
C GLU A 25 -0.43 1.68 -4.08
N ARG A 26 -0.93 0.94 -5.08
CA ARG A 26 -0.05 0.33 -6.08
C ARG A 26 0.58 1.36 -6.99
N VAL A 27 -0.15 2.43 -7.32
CA VAL A 27 0.41 3.53 -8.11
C VAL A 27 1.60 4.15 -7.37
N ALA A 28 1.46 4.46 -6.10
CA ALA A 28 2.53 5.05 -5.30
C ALA A 28 3.72 4.09 -5.15
N ILE A 29 3.48 2.83 -4.87
CA ILE A 29 4.54 1.84 -4.66
C ILE A 29 5.31 1.60 -5.97
N THR A 30 4.61 1.42 -7.08
CA THR A 30 5.28 1.19 -8.36
C THR A 30 6.04 2.42 -8.83
N ALA A 31 5.52 3.63 -8.54
CA ALA A 31 6.24 4.86 -8.81
C ALA A 31 7.56 4.92 -8.03
N ALA A 32 7.53 4.52 -6.76
CA ALA A 32 8.72 4.47 -5.93
C ALA A 32 9.75 3.48 -6.49
N ILE A 33 9.31 2.30 -6.87
CA ILE A 33 10.18 1.29 -7.48
C ILE A 33 10.81 1.84 -8.76
N SER A 34 10.04 2.56 -9.58
CA SER A 34 10.55 3.19 -10.80
C SER A 34 11.60 4.24 -10.51
N GLN A 35 11.57 4.85 -9.33
CA GLN A 35 12.55 5.85 -8.90
C GLN A 35 13.80 5.24 -8.25
N GLY A 36 13.86 3.92 -8.16
CA GLY A 36 15.03 3.22 -7.63
C GLY A 36 14.91 2.73 -6.19
N TYR A 37 13.78 2.94 -5.53
CA TYR A 37 13.55 2.39 -4.20
C TYR A 37 13.34 0.88 -4.28
N LYS A 38 13.69 0.18 -3.22
CA LYS A 38 13.69 -1.28 -3.16
C LYS A 38 12.90 -1.77 -1.97
N THR A 39 12.68 -3.07 -1.91
CA THR A 39 12.09 -3.75 -0.76
C THR A 39 12.80 -3.31 0.52
N GLY A 40 12.01 -2.92 1.51
CA GLY A 40 12.54 -2.48 2.80
C GLY A 40 12.89 -1.00 2.89
N ASP A 41 12.81 -0.25 1.79
CA ASP A 41 13.10 1.20 1.80
C ASP A 41 11.94 2.04 2.31
N PHE A 42 10.82 1.43 2.68
CA PHE A 42 9.58 2.13 3.01
C PHE A 42 9.38 2.20 4.53
N LYS A 43 9.10 3.39 5.02
CA LYS A 43 8.91 3.68 6.44
C LYS A 43 7.46 3.51 6.87
N GLU A 44 6.53 3.96 6.05
CA GLU A 44 5.10 3.91 6.34
C GLU A 44 4.28 4.16 5.08
N LEU A 45 3.02 3.74 5.11
CA LEU A 45 2.07 3.97 4.05
C LEU A 45 0.84 4.65 4.64
N HIS A 46 0.33 5.66 3.95
CA HIS A 46 -0.88 6.37 4.33
C HIS A 46 -1.90 6.21 3.22
N VAL A 47 -3.09 5.70 3.56
CA VAL A 47 -4.17 5.45 2.63
C VAL A 47 -5.38 6.27 3.06
N MET A 48 -5.90 7.10 2.18
CA MET A 48 -7.05 7.97 2.47
C MET A 48 -8.22 7.62 1.57
N VAL A 49 -9.41 7.55 2.16
CA VAL A 49 -10.66 7.38 1.42
C VAL A 49 -11.61 8.51 1.78
N ASP A 50 -12.34 9.03 0.79
CA ASP A 50 -13.35 10.06 0.98
C ASP A 50 -14.68 9.40 1.34
N SER A 51 -14.75 8.85 2.54
CA SER A 51 -15.89 8.12 3.05
C SER A 51 -15.96 8.27 4.57
N ASP A 52 -17.12 8.06 5.15
CA ASP A 52 -17.29 8.05 6.61
C ASP A 52 -16.72 6.78 7.23
N LYS A 53 -16.56 5.74 6.43
CA LYS A 53 -16.02 4.45 6.88
C LYS A 53 -14.60 4.27 6.40
N ILE A 54 -13.78 3.63 7.24
CA ILE A 54 -12.42 3.27 6.85
C ILE A 54 -12.48 2.19 5.77
N GLY A 55 -11.77 2.45 4.67
CA GLY A 55 -11.63 1.49 3.57
C GLY A 55 -10.30 0.76 3.67
N MET A 56 -10.35 -0.56 3.75
CA MET A 56 -9.14 -1.37 3.81
C MET A 56 -8.53 -1.53 2.42
N PRO A 57 -7.20 -1.66 2.31
CA PRO A 57 -6.57 -1.98 1.04
C PRO A 57 -7.13 -3.29 0.47
N CYS A 58 -7.32 -3.36 -0.84
CA CYS A 58 -7.77 -4.59 -1.48
C CYS A 58 -6.70 -5.69 -1.38
N PHE A 59 -7.07 -6.94 -1.66
CA PHE A 59 -6.11 -8.04 -1.53
C PHE A 59 -4.94 -7.93 -2.50
N ALA A 60 -5.16 -7.41 -3.71
CA ALA A 60 -4.07 -7.17 -4.65
C ALA A 60 -3.06 -6.15 -4.08
N CYS A 61 -3.55 -5.08 -3.44
CA CYS A 61 -2.70 -4.10 -2.79
C CYS A 61 -1.98 -4.69 -1.59
N ARG A 62 -2.66 -5.54 -0.81
CA ARG A 62 -2.03 -6.22 0.34
C ARG A 62 -0.89 -7.12 -0.12
N GLN A 63 -1.06 -7.80 -1.26
CA GLN A 63 0.00 -8.64 -1.82
C GLN A 63 1.22 -7.80 -2.20
N VAL A 64 1.00 -6.67 -2.89
CA VAL A 64 2.09 -5.76 -3.27
C VAL A 64 2.77 -5.19 -2.04
N ILE A 65 2.00 -4.75 -1.05
CA ILE A 65 2.53 -4.24 0.22
C ILE A 65 3.40 -5.30 0.91
N SER A 66 2.90 -6.54 0.97
CA SER A 66 3.64 -7.62 1.64
C SER A 66 4.97 -7.93 0.97
N GLU A 67 5.08 -7.70 -0.34
CA GLU A 67 6.32 -7.95 -1.10
C GLU A 67 7.38 -6.89 -0.82
N PHE A 68 6.98 -5.62 -0.73
CA PHE A 68 7.93 -4.50 -0.68
C PHE A 68 8.12 -3.86 0.69
N PHE A 69 7.25 -4.15 1.64
CA PHE A 69 7.30 -3.57 2.99
C PHE A 69 7.68 -4.64 4.01
N ASP A 70 8.37 -4.22 5.07
CA ASP A 70 8.63 -5.09 6.21
C ASP A 70 7.35 -5.39 6.96
N GLN A 71 7.28 -6.56 7.62
CA GLN A 71 6.09 -7.01 8.34
C GLN A 71 5.69 -6.06 9.47
N GLU A 72 6.64 -5.35 10.05
CA GLU A 72 6.40 -4.43 11.16
C GLU A 72 6.10 -3.00 10.72
N THR A 73 6.15 -2.71 9.42
CA THR A 73 5.87 -1.39 8.89
C THR A 73 4.43 -1.01 9.15
N LYS A 74 4.20 0.26 9.52
CA LYS A 74 2.87 0.78 9.82
C LYS A 74 2.16 1.24 8.57
N ILE A 75 0.88 0.87 8.48
CA ILE A 75 -0.05 1.32 7.46
C ILE A 75 -1.12 2.15 8.18
N TYR A 76 -1.29 3.38 7.76
CA TYR A 76 -2.29 4.30 8.34
C TYR A 76 -3.43 4.45 7.36
N VAL A 77 -4.65 4.16 7.82
CA VAL A 77 -5.85 4.23 6.98
C VAL A 77 -6.76 5.33 7.53
N TYR A 78 -7.11 6.26 6.66
CA TYR A 78 -7.90 7.44 7.03
C TYR A 78 -9.26 7.42 6.35
N SER A 79 -10.31 7.75 7.11
CA SER A 79 -11.60 8.13 6.57
C SER A 79 -11.76 9.64 6.78
N ARG A 80 -12.95 10.21 6.47
CA ARG A 80 -13.22 11.62 6.77
C ARG A 80 -13.16 11.94 8.25
N ASN A 81 -13.47 10.97 9.10
CA ASN A 81 -13.68 11.19 10.53
C ASN A 81 -12.68 10.53 11.43
N THR A 82 -12.02 9.45 10.98
CA THR A 82 -11.17 8.63 11.83
C THR A 82 -9.92 8.17 11.11
N MET A 83 -8.98 7.66 11.91
CA MET A 83 -7.75 7.04 11.41
C MET A 83 -7.48 5.80 12.24
N GLU A 84 -7.06 4.72 11.57
CA GLU A 84 -6.58 3.51 12.23
C GLU A 84 -5.23 3.12 11.67
N SER A 85 -4.41 2.47 12.48
CA SER A 85 -3.11 1.99 12.03
C SER A 85 -3.05 0.47 12.15
N PHE A 86 -2.34 -0.14 11.22
CA PHE A 86 -2.13 -1.57 11.17
C PHE A 86 -0.67 -1.85 10.84
N LYS A 87 -0.17 -2.99 11.30
CA LYS A 87 1.10 -3.51 10.78
C LYS A 87 0.83 -4.26 9.48
N VAL A 88 1.83 -4.34 8.62
CA VAL A 88 1.74 -5.14 7.39
C VAL A 88 1.34 -6.58 7.73
N SER A 89 1.91 -7.16 8.78
CA SER A 89 1.59 -8.52 9.23
C SER A 89 0.12 -8.72 9.61
N GLU A 90 -0.55 -7.67 10.06
CA GLU A 90 -1.98 -7.72 10.39
C GLU A 90 -2.86 -7.70 9.15
N LEU A 91 -2.43 -6.98 8.10
CA LEU A 91 -3.18 -6.89 6.84
C LEU A 91 -2.94 -8.08 5.92
N CYS A 92 -1.79 -8.72 6.04
CA CYS A 92 -1.42 -9.86 5.22
C CYS A 92 -0.68 -10.90 6.06
N PRO A 93 -1.41 -11.64 6.94
CA PRO A 93 -0.78 -12.58 7.87
C PRO A 93 -0.19 -13.82 7.19
N TYR A 94 -0.69 -14.18 6.01
CA TYR A 94 -0.23 -15.34 5.26
C TYR A 94 0.12 -14.92 3.83
N PRO A 95 1.21 -14.16 3.64
CA PRO A 95 1.53 -13.62 2.32
C PRO A 95 2.01 -14.70 1.36
N PHE A 96 1.66 -14.55 0.09
CA PHE A 96 2.23 -15.35 -0.98
C PHE A 96 3.62 -14.81 -1.27
N LYS A 97 4.62 -15.64 -1.07
CA LYS A 97 6.02 -15.25 -1.21
C LYS A 97 6.73 -16.08 -2.26
N GLU A 98 7.91 -15.64 -2.62
CA GLU A 98 8.78 -16.29 -3.59
C GLU A 98 9.00 -17.77 -3.27
N ASP A 99 9.13 -18.12 -2.00
CA ASP A 99 9.31 -19.50 -1.54
C ASP A 99 8.05 -20.37 -1.71
N ASN A 100 6.92 -19.79 -2.08
CA ASN A 100 5.70 -20.53 -2.39
C ASN A 100 5.62 -20.93 -3.88
N LEU A 101 6.56 -20.47 -4.66
CA LEU A 101 6.63 -20.82 -6.06
C LEU A 101 7.41 -22.17 -6.27
#